data_e3871d5a63d6da39e2e825365773c80b
#
_entry.id   e3871d5a63d6da39e2e825365773c80b
#
_cell.length_a   1.000
_cell.length_b   1.000
_cell.length_c   1.000
_cell.angle_alpha   90.00
_cell.angle_beta   90.00
_cell.angle_gamma   90.00
#
_symmetry.space_group_name_H-M   'P 1'
#
loop_
_entity.id
_entity.type
_entity.pdbx_description
1 polymer ?
#
loop_
_entity_poly.entity_id
_entity_poly.type
_entity_poly.pdbx_seq_one_letter_code
_entity_poly.pdbx_strand_id
1 'polypeptide(L)'
;ASLTKTTATLLAVMKLYDQGQLKLTDPASKYLPALRNTNKKNITIRELLLHESGLVPYIRFYRNAIDEYSVTGPFTQGFVDEWHHTRMGEYTYACSDFKFRRGLVSATKTPEHTLKIADGMWLHRKFKAAMMKSIVQSELARKRFVYSDIGFILLQQVVESITGQTLDAYLVAEFYRPMGLE
;
A
#
# COMPACT_ATOMS: atom_id res chain seq x y z
N ALA A 1 -9.66 2.24 3.73
CA ALA A 1 -9.08 1.81 4.97
C ALA A 1 -9.10 0.29 5.11
N SER A 2 -9.16 -0.27 6.34
CA SER A 2 -8.90 -1.71 6.55
C SER A 2 -9.95 -2.66 5.97
N LEU A 3 -11.16 -2.21 5.67
CA LEU A 3 -12.13 -3.01 4.92
C LEU A 3 -11.59 -3.46 3.56
N THR A 4 -10.75 -2.68 2.91
CA THR A 4 -10.09 -3.07 1.65
C THR A 4 -9.31 -4.39 1.78
N LYS A 5 -8.77 -4.72 2.96
CA LYS A 5 -8.07 -5.98 3.18
C LYS A 5 -9.01 -7.18 2.94
N THR A 6 -10.21 -7.12 3.46
CA THR A 6 -11.19 -8.22 3.40
C THR A 6 -12.03 -8.20 2.12
N THR A 7 -12.50 -7.02 1.72
CA THR A 7 -13.39 -6.89 0.55
C THR A 7 -12.65 -6.87 -0.79
N ALA A 8 -11.34 -6.68 -0.79
CA ALA A 8 -10.53 -6.61 -1.99
C ALA A 8 -9.39 -7.63 -1.99
N THR A 9 -8.33 -7.35 -1.23
CA THR A 9 -7.08 -8.11 -1.32
C THR A 9 -7.27 -9.59 -0.96
N LEU A 10 -8.02 -9.89 0.12
CA LEU A 10 -8.29 -11.26 0.53
C LEU A 10 -9.07 -12.02 -0.54
N LEU A 11 -10.13 -11.43 -1.10
CA LEU A 11 -10.92 -12.05 -2.16
C LEU A 11 -10.08 -12.42 -3.38
N ALA A 12 -9.21 -11.50 -3.81
CA ALA A 12 -8.30 -11.75 -4.93
C ALA A 12 -7.33 -12.90 -4.64
N VAL A 13 -6.74 -12.93 -3.43
CA VAL A 13 -5.84 -14.02 -3.02
C VAL A 13 -6.57 -15.35 -2.96
N MET A 14 -7.79 -15.39 -2.40
CA MET A 14 -8.61 -16.61 -2.34
C MET A 14 -8.90 -17.14 -3.73
N LYS A 15 -9.29 -16.30 -4.68
CA LYS A 15 -9.57 -16.72 -6.05
C LYS A 15 -8.31 -17.28 -6.73
N LEU A 16 -7.17 -16.63 -6.59
CA LEU A 16 -5.90 -17.12 -7.14
C LEU A 16 -5.48 -18.46 -6.50
N TYR A 17 -5.77 -18.65 -5.22
CA TYR A 17 -5.56 -19.92 -4.52
C TYR A 17 -6.46 -21.02 -5.10
N ASP A 18 -7.77 -20.79 -5.26
CA ASP A 18 -8.73 -21.73 -5.82
C ASP A 18 -8.39 -22.11 -7.26
N GLN A 19 -7.84 -21.16 -8.04
CA GLN A 19 -7.35 -21.37 -9.40
C GLN A 19 -5.99 -22.09 -9.46
N GLY A 20 -5.35 -22.39 -8.32
CA GLY A 20 -4.03 -23.02 -8.25
C GLY A 20 -2.87 -22.12 -8.68
N GLN A 21 -3.09 -20.81 -8.84
CA GLN A 21 -2.06 -19.86 -9.30
C GLN A 21 -1.10 -19.44 -8.18
N LEU A 22 -1.48 -19.64 -6.92
CA LEU A 22 -0.61 -19.47 -5.75
C LEU A 22 -0.90 -20.54 -4.70
N LYS A 23 0.09 -20.78 -3.82
CA LYS A 23 -0.07 -21.63 -2.63
C LYS A 23 0.15 -20.78 -1.38
N LEU A 24 -0.56 -21.07 -0.30
CA LEU A 24 -0.40 -20.37 0.97
C LEU A 24 1.02 -20.55 1.56
N THR A 25 1.69 -21.65 1.22
CA THR A 25 3.07 -21.96 1.62
C THR A 25 4.13 -21.30 0.72
N ASP A 26 3.74 -20.73 -0.42
CA ASP A 26 4.70 -20.04 -1.28
C ASP A 26 5.28 -18.81 -0.57
N PRO A 27 6.60 -18.57 -0.67
CA PRO A 27 7.18 -17.33 -0.22
C PRO A 27 6.75 -16.17 -1.15
N ALA A 28 6.42 -15.02 -0.58
CA ALA A 28 6.06 -13.84 -1.37
C ALA A 28 7.18 -13.42 -2.35
N SER A 29 8.43 -13.73 -2.04
CA SER A 29 9.59 -13.48 -2.92
C SER A 29 9.56 -14.27 -4.23
N LYS A 30 8.73 -15.32 -4.34
CA LYS A 30 8.47 -16.02 -5.59
C LYS A 30 7.83 -15.09 -6.61
N TYR A 31 6.92 -14.25 -6.17
CA TYR A 31 6.13 -13.31 -6.97
C TYR A 31 6.72 -11.90 -6.99
N LEU A 32 7.44 -11.52 -5.91
CA LEU A 32 8.03 -10.20 -5.73
C LEU A 32 9.57 -10.27 -5.70
N PRO A 33 10.24 -10.10 -6.85
CA PRO A 33 11.71 -10.23 -6.95
C PRO A 33 12.48 -9.32 -5.98
N ALA A 34 11.92 -8.16 -5.63
CA ALA A 34 12.54 -7.23 -4.69
C ALA A 34 12.78 -7.81 -3.28
N LEU A 35 12.08 -8.88 -2.91
CA LEU A 35 12.24 -9.55 -1.60
C LEU A 35 13.31 -10.65 -1.61
N ARG A 36 13.78 -11.13 -2.77
CA ARG A 36 14.62 -12.34 -2.89
C ARG A 36 15.93 -12.27 -2.11
N ASN A 37 16.59 -11.12 -2.13
CA ASN A 37 17.90 -10.93 -1.49
C ASN A 37 17.77 -10.11 -0.18
N THR A 38 16.71 -10.35 0.59
CA THR A 38 16.43 -9.63 1.83
C THR A 38 16.12 -10.59 2.97
N ASN A 39 16.07 -10.08 4.18
CA ASN A 39 15.60 -10.85 5.36
C ASN A 39 14.12 -11.27 5.25
N LYS A 40 13.39 -10.76 4.28
CA LYS A 40 11.95 -11.01 4.03
C LYS A 40 11.71 -12.12 2.98
N LYS A 41 12.77 -12.70 2.41
CA LYS A 41 12.68 -13.69 1.32
C LYS A 41 11.79 -14.90 1.62
N ASN A 42 11.71 -15.32 2.87
CA ASN A 42 11.01 -16.54 3.30
C ASN A 42 9.63 -16.25 3.93
N ILE A 43 9.11 -15.01 3.85
CA ILE A 43 7.76 -14.69 4.33
C ILE A 43 6.75 -15.33 3.37
N THR A 44 5.89 -16.20 3.90
CA THR A 44 4.87 -16.90 3.12
C THR A 44 3.60 -16.08 2.93
N ILE A 45 2.82 -16.44 1.92
CA ILE A 45 1.48 -15.85 1.69
C ILE A 45 0.60 -16.02 2.94
N ARG A 46 0.63 -17.22 3.57
CA ARG A 46 -0.11 -17.49 4.80
C ARG A 46 0.27 -16.54 5.94
N GLU A 47 1.56 -16.32 6.16
CA GLU A 47 2.05 -15.42 7.22
C GLU A 47 1.64 -13.95 6.99
N LEU A 48 1.57 -13.52 5.74
CA LEU A 48 1.04 -12.20 5.39
C LEU A 48 -0.45 -12.08 5.71
N LEU A 49 -1.25 -13.06 5.32
CA LEU A 49 -2.70 -13.10 5.58
C LEU A 49 -3.03 -13.13 7.07
N LEU A 50 -2.27 -13.87 7.86
CA LEU A 50 -2.49 -14.04 9.30
C LEU A 50 -1.80 -12.96 10.15
N HIS A 51 -1.14 -11.97 9.54
CA HIS A 51 -0.35 -10.97 10.25
C HIS A 51 0.76 -11.57 11.15
N GLU A 52 1.33 -12.71 10.77
CA GLU A 52 2.37 -13.44 11.52
C GLU A 52 3.77 -13.31 10.92
N SER A 53 3.93 -12.42 9.94
CA SER A 53 5.15 -12.31 9.14
C SER A 53 6.35 -11.67 9.85
N GLY A 54 6.14 -10.99 10.98
CA GLY A 54 7.16 -10.17 11.65
C GLY A 54 7.39 -8.81 11.00
N LEU A 55 6.63 -8.44 9.97
CA LEU A 55 6.71 -7.11 9.36
C LEU A 55 6.25 -6.02 10.32
N VAL A 56 6.82 -4.83 10.18
CA VAL A 56 6.37 -3.65 10.92
C VAL A 56 4.89 -3.37 10.67
N PRO A 57 4.13 -2.89 11.67
CA PRO A 57 2.70 -2.62 11.52
C PRO A 57 2.38 -1.63 10.40
N TYR A 58 3.18 -0.57 10.31
CA TYR A 58 2.90 0.56 9.44
C TYR A 58 4.17 1.30 9.03
N ILE A 59 4.20 1.82 7.78
CA ILE A 59 5.24 2.74 7.28
C ILE A 59 4.53 4.00 6.78
N ARG A 60 4.97 5.17 7.24
CA ARG A 60 4.37 6.47 6.87
C ARG A 60 4.84 6.90 5.48
N PHE A 61 4.40 6.19 4.44
CA PHE A 61 4.80 6.47 3.05
C PHE A 61 4.48 7.90 2.61
N TYR A 62 3.43 8.53 3.15
CA TYR A 62 3.05 9.91 2.82
C TYR A 62 4.18 10.91 3.12
N ARG A 63 5.03 10.65 4.11
CA ARG A 63 6.21 11.49 4.40
C ARG A 63 7.17 11.59 3.21
N ASN A 64 7.24 10.53 2.39
CA ASN A 64 8.05 10.55 1.17
C ASN A 64 7.40 11.37 0.05
N ALA A 65 6.11 11.71 0.18
CA ALA A 65 5.38 12.51 -0.79
C ALA A 65 5.37 14.01 -0.46
N ILE A 66 5.53 14.36 0.82
CA ILE A 66 5.42 15.73 1.30
C ILE A 66 6.80 16.41 1.24
N ASP A 67 6.81 17.65 0.81
CA ASP A 67 7.95 18.54 0.94
C ASP A 67 8.05 19.01 2.39
N GLU A 68 9.01 18.50 3.13
CA GLU A 68 9.20 18.80 4.55
C GLU A 68 9.42 20.29 4.82
N TYR A 69 9.99 21.02 3.87
CA TYR A 69 10.21 22.48 3.99
C TYR A 69 8.92 23.30 3.80
N SER A 70 7.84 22.67 3.32
CA SER A 70 6.54 23.32 3.16
C SER A 70 5.64 23.21 4.38
N VAL A 71 6.07 22.50 5.42
CA VAL A 71 5.28 22.21 6.61
C VAL A 71 5.82 23.01 7.79
N THR A 72 4.94 23.75 8.47
CA THR A 72 5.27 24.43 9.74
C THR A 72 5.01 23.46 10.89
N GLY A 73 6.06 23.11 11.63
CA GLY A 73 5.98 22.16 12.74
C GLY A 73 5.77 20.69 12.30
N PRO A 74 5.14 19.85 13.11
CA PRO A 74 4.84 18.46 12.77
C PRO A 74 3.75 18.41 11.71
N PHE A 75 3.77 17.42 10.80
CA PHE A 75 2.72 17.27 9.79
C PHE A 75 1.32 17.04 10.40
N THR A 76 1.24 16.36 11.54
CA THR A 76 -0.01 16.15 12.27
C THR A 76 0.16 16.43 13.75
N GLN A 77 -0.89 16.99 14.38
CA GLN A 77 -0.95 17.24 15.83
C GLN A 77 -2.36 16.98 16.39
N GLY A 78 -2.51 17.03 17.73
CA GLY A 78 -3.73 16.67 18.42
C GLY A 78 -4.75 17.81 18.61
N PHE A 79 -4.45 19.01 18.16
CA PHE A 79 -5.30 20.20 18.32
C PHE A 79 -5.30 21.06 17.06
N VAL A 80 -6.30 21.93 16.93
CA VAL A 80 -6.42 22.90 15.81
C VAL A 80 -5.59 24.14 16.12
N ASP A 81 -4.86 24.61 15.11
CA ASP A 81 -4.23 25.93 15.09
C ASP A 81 -4.32 26.53 13.67
N GLU A 82 -3.65 27.65 13.43
CA GLU A 82 -3.65 28.33 12.13
C GLU A 82 -3.04 27.50 10.99
N TRP A 83 -2.16 26.52 11.32
CA TRP A 83 -1.46 25.66 10.35
C TRP A 83 -2.11 24.27 10.23
N HIS A 84 -2.75 23.77 11.30
CA HIS A 84 -3.28 22.41 11.41
C HIS A 84 -4.81 22.44 11.58
N HIS A 85 -5.55 22.70 10.51
CA HIS A 85 -7.02 22.73 10.54
C HIS A 85 -7.66 21.68 9.63
N THR A 86 -6.88 20.88 8.90
CA THR A 86 -7.41 19.75 8.13
C THR A 86 -7.60 18.54 9.03
N ARG A 87 -8.86 18.24 9.39
CA ARG A 87 -9.19 17.12 10.27
C ARG A 87 -8.92 15.77 9.59
N MET A 88 -8.08 14.94 10.20
CA MET A 88 -7.75 13.58 9.74
C MET A 88 -8.33 12.48 10.63
N GLY A 89 -8.75 12.81 11.83
CA GLY A 89 -9.31 11.89 12.82
C GLY A 89 -9.95 12.63 13.98
N GLU A 90 -10.38 11.91 15.02
CA GLU A 90 -11.07 12.50 16.16
C GLU A 90 -10.22 13.58 16.86
N TYR A 91 -8.94 13.25 17.08
CA TYR A 91 -7.95 14.14 17.72
C TYR A 91 -6.70 14.27 16.86
N THR A 92 -6.85 14.36 15.53
CA THR A 92 -5.70 14.45 14.63
C THR A 92 -5.99 15.46 13.53
N TYR A 93 -5.16 16.48 13.47
CA TYR A 93 -5.23 17.55 12.47
C TYR A 93 -3.93 17.63 11.70
N ALA A 94 -4.02 17.71 10.37
CA ALA A 94 -2.86 17.82 9.49
C ALA A 94 -2.60 19.29 9.16
N CYS A 95 -1.35 19.58 8.87
CA CYS A 95 -0.94 20.83 8.26
C CYS A 95 -1.69 21.00 6.92
N SER A 96 -2.35 22.15 6.75
CA SER A 96 -3.25 22.39 5.62
C SER A 96 -2.51 22.93 4.39
N ASP A 97 -1.38 23.59 4.59
CA ASP A 97 -0.63 24.27 3.54
C ASP A 97 0.58 23.49 3.02
N PHE A 98 0.61 22.17 3.28
CA PHE A 98 1.69 21.33 2.79
C PHE A 98 1.73 21.30 1.26
N LYS A 99 2.93 21.12 0.71
CA LYS A 99 3.14 20.89 -0.71
C LYS A 99 3.68 19.49 -0.94
N PHE A 100 3.30 18.90 -2.05
CA PHE A 100 3.97 17.68 -2.51
C PHE A 100 5.38 17.99 -3.00
N ARG A 101 6.29 17.04 -2.85
CA ARG A 101 7.62 17.13 -3.45
C ARG A 101 7.51 17.43 -4.94
N ARG A 102 8.33 18.32 -5.43
CA ARG A 102 8.33 18.76 -6.83
C ARG A 102 8.36 17.57 -7.79
N GLY A 103 7.46 17.56 -8.76
CA GLY A 103 7.38 16.52 -9.79
C GLY A 103 6.82 15.17 -9.32
N LEU A 104 6.31 15.07 -8.09
CA LEU A 104 5.74 13.82 -7.58
C LEU A 104 4.28 13.63 -7.96
N VAL A 105 3.51 14.71 -8.02
CA VAL A 105 2.09 14.72 -8.36
C VAL A 105 1.84 15.61 -9.55
N SER A 106 0.95 15.19 -10.46
CA SER A 106 0.48 15.94 -11.62
C SER A 106 -1.05 16.03 -11.60
N ALA A 107 -1.60 17.13 -12.06
CA ALA A 107 -3.05 17.30 -12.21
C ALA A 107 -3.63 16.42 -13.34
N THR A 108 -2.79 16.00 -14.29
CA THR A 108 -3.18 15.19 -15.44
C THR A 108 -2.32 13.93 -15.55
N LYS A 109 -2.85 12.90 -16.20
CA LYS A 109 -2.09 11.70 -16.54
C LYS A 109 -0.98 12.05 -17.54
N THR A 110 0.25 11.61 -17.24
CA THR A 110 1.42 11.75 -18.13
C THR A 110 2.13 10.41 -18.23
N PRO A 111 3.12 10.23 -19.15
CA PRO A 111 3.92 9.01 -19.21
C PRO A 111 4.63 8.65 -17.91
N GLU A 112 4.91 9.62 -17.05
CA GLU A 112 5.55 9.42 -15.75
C GLU A 112 4.58 9.37 -14.58
N HIS A 113 3.44 10.08 -14.67
CA HIS A 113 2.41 10.14 -13.65
C HIS A 113 1.23 9.25 -14.07
N THR A 114 1.35 7.96 -13.78
CA THR A 114 0.43 6.91 -14.24
C THR A 114 -0.50 6.38 -13.15
N LEU A 115 -0.22 6.69 -11.89
CA LEU A 115 -0.98 6.17 -10.74
C LEU A 115 -2.03 7.21 -10.32
N LYS A 116 -3.29 7.00 -10.68
CA LYS A 116 -4.40 7.85 -10.21
C LYS A 116 -4.60 7.65 -8.72
N ILE A 117 -4.53 8.71 -7.92
CA ILE A 117 -4.76 8.70 -6.47
C ILE A 117 -6.04 9.44 -6.05
N ALA A 118 -6.46 10.41 -6.86
CA ALA A 118 -7.73 11.12 -6.75
C ALA A 118 -8.07 11.77 -8.08
N ASP A 119 -9.25 12.37 -8.19
CA ASP A 119 -9.60 13.16 -9.36
C ASP A 119 -8.66 14.38 -9.47
N GLY A 120 -8.09 14.56 -10.67
CA GLY A 120 -7.07 15.58 -10.89
C GLY A 120 -5.74 15.35 -10.14
N MET A 121 -5.48 14.12 -9.66
CA MET A 121 -4.24 13.82 -8.94
C MET A 121 -3.63 12.49 -9.41
N TRP A 122 -2.48 12.61 -10.08
CA TRP A 122 -1.73 11.49 -10.62
C TRP A 122 -0.33 11.43 -10.00
N LEU A 123 -0.02 10.31 -9.35
CA LEU A 123 1.26 10.08 -8.68
C LEU A 123 2.30 9.53 -9.66
N HIS A 124 3.53 9.98 -9.52
CA HIS A 124 4.66 9.52 -10.32
C HIS A 124 4.91 8.01 -10.10
N ARG A 125 5.04 7.24 -11.18
CA ARG A 125 5.23 5.76 -11.17
C ARG A 125 6.39 5.28 -10.28
N LYS A 126 7.44 6.07 -10.12
CA LYS A 126 8.58 5.75 -9.24
C LYS A 126 8.22 5.66 -7.76
N PHE A 127 7.07 6.20 -7.35
CA PHE A 127 6.66 6.17 -5.94
C PHE A 127 6.41 4.75 -5.44
N LYS A 128 5.83 3.86 -6.26
CA LYS A 128 5.69 2.41 -5.92
C LYS A 128 7.05 1.77 -5.63
N ALA A 129 8.08 2.07 -6.41
CA ALA A 129 9.44 1.56 -6.18
C ALA A 129 10.06 2.11 -4.88
N ALA A 130 9.83 3.39 -4.57
CA ALA A 130 10.26 3.99 -3.31
C ALA A 130 9.56 3.36 -2.10
N MET A 131 8.25 3.09 -2.18
CA MET A 131 7.51 2.34 -1.15
C MET A 131 8.10 0.94 -0.95
N MET A 132 8.33 0.18 -2.04
CA MET A 132 8.93 -1.15 -1.95
C MET A 132 10.33 -1.09 -1.33
N LYS A 133 11.15 -0.12 -1.68
CA LYS A 133 12.47 0.08 -1.05
C LYS A 133 12.34 0.30 0.45
N SER A 134 11.40 1.13 0.91
CA SER A 134 11.14 1.35 2.34
C SER A 134 10.69 0.06 3.05
N ILE A 135 9.86 -0.77 2.41
CA ILE A 135 9.45 -2.07 2.94
C ILE A 135 10.65 -3.01 3.06
N VAL A 136 11.46 -3.11 2.02
CA VAL A 136 12.65 -3.97 2.00
C VAL A 136 13.63 -3.58 3.12
N GLN A 137 13.85 -2.29 3.32
CA GLN A 137 14.77 -1.75 4.33
C GLN A 137 14.20 -1.74 5.75
N SER A 138 12.89 -1.93 5.93
CA SER A 138 12.29 -1.96 7.27
C SER A 138 12.79 -3.14 8.08
N GLU A 139 12.75 -3.01 9.40
CA GLU A 139 13.06 -4.09 10.33
C GLU A 139 12.11 -5.27 10.12
N LEU A 140 12.61 -6.46 10.41
CA LEU A 140 11.83 -7.69 10.49
C LEU A 140 11.97 -8.23 11.91
N ALA A 141 10.87 -8.22 12.66
CA ALA A 141 10.81 -8.75 14.01
C ALA A 141 10.62 -10.27 14.02
N ARG A 142 10.63 -10.88 15.21
CA ARG A 142 10.26 -12.28 15.40
C ARG A 142 8.83 -12.51 14.90
N LYS A 143 8.60 -13.61 14.21
CA LYS A 143 7.28 -14.05 13.75
C LYS A 143 6.33 -14.24 14.93
N ARG A 144 5.26 -13.44 14.94
CA ARG A 144 4.14 -13.50 15.87
C ARG A 144 2.99 -12.70 15.29
N PHE A 145 1.79 -12.86 15.81
CA PHE A 145 0.67 -12.00 15.41
C PHE A 145 0.96 -10.54 15.78
N VAL A 146 1.07 -9.71 14.76
CA VAL A 146 1.12 -8.23 14.85
C VAL A 146 0.40 -7.70 13.62
N TYR A 147 -0.75 -7.08 13.84
CA TYR A 147 -1.52 -6.49 12.75
C TYR A 147 -0.64 -5.54 11.91
N SER A 148 -0.52 -5.82 10.62
CA SER A 148 0.38 -5.09 9.71
C SER A 148 -0.33 -4.73 8.42
N ASP A 149 -0.36 -3.45 8.09
CA ASP A 149 -0.80 -2.96 6.78
C ASP A 149 0.16 -3.40 5.67
N ILE A 150 1.46 -3.51 6.00
CA ILE A 150 2.51 -3.84 5.04
C ILE A 150 2.29 -5.22 4.43
N GLY A 151 1.81 -6.19 5.23
CA GLY A 151 1.49 -7.53 4.75
C GLY A 151 0.47 -7.51 3.61
N PHE A 152 -0.59 -6.73 3.74
CA PHE A 152 -1.65 -6.62 2.73
C PHE A 152 -1.23 -5.75 1.53
N ILE A 153 -0.35 -4.78 1.70
CA ILE A 153 0.29 -4.06 0.58
C ILE A 153 1.15 -5.04 -0.25
N LEU A 154 1.89 -5.94 0.38
CA LEU A 154 2.64 -6.97 -0.34
C LEU A 154 1.71 -7.97 -1.04
N LEU A 155 0.62 -8.42 -0.40
CA LEU A 155 -0.37 -9.30 -1.01
C LEU A 155 -1.04 -8.66 -2.23
N GLN A 156 -1.38 -7.37 -2.19
CA GLN A 156 -1.84 -6.63 -3.37
C GLN A 156 -0.84 -6.74 -4.52
N GLN A 157 0.45 -6.51 -4.25
CA GLN A 157 1.48 -6.59 -5.28
C GLN A 157 1.69 -8.02 -5.79
N VAL A 158 1.51 -9.04 -4.95
CA VAL A 158 1.50 -10.46 -5.38
C VAL A 158 0.37 -10.70 -6.36
N VAL A 159 -0.85 -10.24 -6.06
CA VAL A 159 -2.00 -10.35 -6.98
C VAL A 159 -1.69 -9.66 -8.31
N GLU A 160 -1.21 -8.41 -8.27
CA GLU A 160 -0.86 -7.64 -9.47
C GLU A 160 0.27 -8.32 -10.28
N SER A 161 1.22 -8.95 -9.60
CA SER A 161 2.32 -9.69 -10.26
C SER A 161 1.86 -10.96 -10.97
N ILE A 162 0.88 -11.68 -10.41
CA ILE A 162 0.33 -12.91 -11.00
C ILE A 162 -0.60 -12.59 -12.16
N THR A 163 -1.50 -11.61 -11.97
CA THR A 163 -2.59 -11.32 -12.91
C THR A 163 -2.16 -10.36 -14.04
N GLY A 164 -1.10 -9.58 -13.85
CA GLY A 164 -0.73 -8.49 -14.74
C GLY A 164 -1.70 -7.30 -14.73
N GLN A 165 -2.68 -7.30 -13.83
CA GLN A 165 -3.70 -6.26 -13.69
C GLN A 165 -3.54 -5.53 -12.35
N THR A 166 -4.06 -4.30 -12.26
CA THR A 166 -4.21 -3.64 -10.95
C THR A 166 -5.28 -4.35 -10.13
N LEU A 167 -5.16 -4.31 -8.80
CA LEU A 167 -6.09 -5.00 -7.91
C LEU A 167 -7.55 -4.60 -8.15
N ASP A 168 -7.82 -3.31 -8.33
CA ASP A 168 -9.17 -2.79 -8.61
C ASP A 168 -9.72 -3.32 -9.94
N ALA A 169 -8.92 -3.30 -11.02
CA ALA A 169 -9.32 -3.84 -12.31
C ALA A 169 -9.63 -5.35 -12.22
N TYR A 170 -8.78 -6.11 -11.53
CA TYR A 170 -8.98 -7.54 -11.32
C TYR A 170 -10.28 -7.83 -10.54
N LEU A 171 -10.53 -7.09 -9.45
CA LEU A 171 -11.74 -7.26 -8.64
C LEU A 171 -13.02 -6.92 -9.41
N VAL A 172 -13.00 -5.83 -10.16
CA VAL A 172 -14.15 -5.45 -11.00
C VAL A 172 -14.45 -6.56 -12.02
N ALA A 173 -13.42 -7.08 -12.68
CA ALA A 173 -13.61 -8.13 -13.70
C ALA A 173 -14.08 -9.46 -13.11
N GLU A 174 -13.50 -9.88 -11.99
CA GLU A 174 -13.63 -11.23 -11.46
C GLU A 174 -14.74 -11.39 -10.41
N PHE A 175 -15.14 -10.30 -9.75
CA PHE A 175 -16.14 -10.33 -8.68
C PHE A 175 -17.28 -9.34 -8.90
N TYR A 176 -16.96 -8.04 -8.99
CA TYR A 176 -18.00 -7.02 -8.86
C TYR A 176 -18.93 -6.99 -10.07
N ARG A 177 -18.39 -7.02 -11.28
CA ARG A 177 -19.21 -7.07 -12.50
C ARG A 177 -20.05 -8.33 -12.61
N PRO A 178 -19.53 -9.56 -12.37
CA PRO A 178 -20.34 -10.77 -12.34
C PRO A 178 -21.45 -10.76 -11.28
N MET A 179 -21.27 -9.99 -10.19
CA MET A 179 -22.27 -9.82 -9.12
C MET A 179 -23.25 -8.66 -9.38
N GLY A 180 -23.11 -7.94 -10.50
CA GLY A 180 -23.94 -6.76 -10.81
C GLY A 180 -23.63 -5.53 -9.94
N LEU A 181 -22.45 -5.47 -9.35
CA LEU A 181 -21.96 -4.34 -8.55
C LEU A 181 -21.10 -3.44 -9.44
N GLU A 182 -21.60 -2.26 -9.76
CA GLU A 182 -20.88 -1.23 -10.56
C GLU A 182 -20.44 -0.04 -9.71
#